data_dde002e55cedbd23c5ad3260a40924a9
#
_entry.id   dde002e55cedbd23c5ad3260a40924a9
#
_cell.length_a   1.000
_cell.length_b   1.000
_cell.length_c   1.000
_cell.angle_alpha   90.00
_cell.angle_beta   90.00
_cell.angle_gamma   90.00
#
_symmetry.space_group_name_H-M   'P 1'
#
loop_
_entity.id
_entity.type
_entity.pdbx_description
1 polymer ?
#
loop_
_entity_poly.entity_id
_entity_poly.type
_entity_poly.pdbx_seq_one_letter_code
_entity_poly.pdbx_strand_id
1 'polypeptide(L)'
;MKIVILKRDKVGDMLLATPMLQHLRASLPQAEIHMLANDYNAWVLEGNRNIDHLWIYPRLRHGATLRPRALLEQWLQVRRLKREKFDFAIAAGGVVSPRAAGRLLRLGAARSIAYAGAGPDAGDPVFARLTDPIACDAALHEVESNLRLLAPLGVAMPTREIYPAYTPGAEWLAPGHAWVVEQGLTPGGFVVIGLNARRVKRKPTTEQILRWSTHFKQALGLDSVLIWQPGPFDDRVYPGDDAIVGPFISRLPPYLKPFSNPVDVRAAMGVIWQAATSIFPDGGIAHLASVSPGGVLALFAETDVSPHPDNWRPYARKGTYLEATKMVAELADAQIFERVAWLLERP
;
A
#
# COMPACT_ATOMS: atom_id res chain seq x y z
N MET A 1 -21.92 18.61 8.82
CA MET A 1 -21.18 17.61 9.62
C MET A 1 -19.74 17.60 9.15
N LYS A 2 -18.78 17.80 10.06
CA LYS A 2 -17.34 17.78 9.80
C LYS A 2 -16.71 16.51 10.33
N ILE A 3 -16.00 15.78 9.50
CA ILE A 3 -15.38 14.50 9.83
C ILE A 3 -13.88 14.60 9.56
N VAL A 4 -13.05 14.20 10.52
CA VAL A 4 -11.61 14.03 10.30
C VAL A 4 -11.23 12.57 10.42
N ILE A 5 -10.48 12.07 9.42
CA ILE A 5 -9.97 10.71 9.37
C ILE A 5 -8.45 10.76 9.47
N LEU A 6 -7.89 10.06 10.44
CA LEU A 6 -6.46 9.93 10.64
C LEU A 6 -5.97 8.59 10.10
N LYS A 7 -5.01 8.60 9.16
CA LYS A 7 -4.27 7.39 8.74
C LYS A 7 -2.76 7.64 8.83
N ARG A 8 -2.10 6.89 9.72
CA ARG A 8 -0.70 7.13 10.09
C ARG A 8 0.30 6.25 9.34
N ASP A 9 -0.15 5.17 8.78
CA ASP A 9 0.66 4.02 8.38
C ASP A 9 1.40 4.24 7.05
N LYS A 10 1.64 3.19 6.29
CA LYS A 10 2.41 3.25 5.06
C LYS A 10 1.53 3.60 3.85
N VAL A 11 2.14 3.62 2.67
CA VAL A 11 1.49 3.93 1.39
C VAL A 11 0.38 2.91 1.05
N GLY A 12 0.67 1.61 1.20
CA GLY A 12 -0.32 0.55 0.96
C GLY A 12 -1.53 0.67 1.88
N ASP A 13 -1.30 0.92 3.17
CA ASP A 13 -2.37 1.12 4.17
C ASP A 13 -3.25 2.33 3.83
N MET A 14 -2.65 3.41 3.31
CA MET A 14 -3.39 4.58 2.86
C MET A 14 -4.26 4.26 1.64
N LEU A 15 -3.73 3.50 0.70
CA LEU A 15 -4.45 3.07 -0.48
C LEU A 15 -5.67 2.20 -0.10
N LEU A 16 -5.49 1.26 0.83
CA LEU A 16 -6.56 0.39 1.34
C LEU A 16 -7.62 1.15 2.16
N ALA A 17 -7.38 2.40 2.54
CA ALA A 17 -8.38 3.27 3.17
C ALA A 17 -9.24 4.05 2.13
N THR A 18 -8.86 4.08 0.85
CA THR A 18 -9.61 4.85 -0.16
C THR A 18 -11.04 4.35 -0.41
N PRO A 19 -11.39 3.04 -0.30
CA PRO A 19 -12.77 2.57 -0.36
C PRO A 19 -13.65 3.16 0.74
N MET A 20 -13.11 3.32 1.97
CA MET A 20 -13.83 3.97 3.06
C MET A 20 -14.15 5.42 2.73
N LEU A 21 -13.22 6.18 2.13
CA LEU A 21 -13.44 7.56 1.73
C LEU A 21 -14.53 7.65 0.64
N GLN A 22 -14.47 6.77 -0.36
CA GLN A 22 -15.46 6.70 -1.43
C GLN A 22 -16.84 6.37 -0.88
N HIS A 23 -16.94 5.37 0.00
CA HIS A 23 -18.20 4.96 0.60
C HIS A 23 -18.79 6.04 1.53
N LEU A 24 -17.94 6.68 2.33
CA LEU A 24 -18.33 7.79 3.19
C LEU A 24 -18.90 8.97 2.37
N ARG A 25 -18.23 9.37 1.31
CA ARG A 25 -18.71 10.45 0.42
C ARG A 25 -20.03 10.11 -0.24
N ALA A 26 -20.19 8.87 -0.72
CA ALA A 26 -21.43 8.41 -1.33
C ALA A 26 -22.61 8.37 -0.34
N SER A 27 -22.36 7.97 0.92
CA SER A 27 -23.36 7.86 1.96
C SER A 27 -23.71 9.21 2.59
N LEU A 28 -22.75 10.12 2.69
CA LEU A 28 -22.89 11.43 3.32
C LEU A 28 -22.37 12.54 2.39
N PRO A 29 -23.04 12.82 1.27
CA PRO A 29 -22.53 13.71 0.23
C PRO A 29 -22.30 15.15 0.69
N GLN A 30 -23.01 15.60 1.74
CA GLN A 30 -22.88 16.95 2.31
C GLN A 30 -21.90 17.03 3.49
N ALA A 31 -21.23 15.93 3.85
CA ALA A 31 -20.22 15.96 4.91
C ALA A 31 -18.96 16.66 4.42
N GLU A 32 -18.36 17.47 5.28
CA GLU A 32 -17.02 18.03 5.07
C GLU A 32 -15.99 17.02 5.59
N ILE A 33 -15.26 16.38 4.68
CA ILE A 33 -14.35 15.27 4.98
C ILE A 33 -12.91 15.76 4.95
N HIS A 34 -12.25 15.72 6.10
CA HIS A 34 -10.85 16.05 6.27
C HIS A 34 -10.04 14.77 6.42
N MET A 35 -8.89 14.70 5.76
CA MET A 35 -7.95 13.61 5.92
C MET A 35 -6.66 14.11 6.55
N LEU A 36 -6.20 13.46 7.64
CA LEU A 36 -4.94 13.75 8.31
C LEU A 36 -3.95 12.63 8.02
N ALA A 37 -2.99 12.91 7.14
CA ALA A 37 -1.97 12.00 6.66
C ALA A 37 -0.56 12.48 7.05
N ASN A 38 0.44 11.62 6.93
CA ASN A 38 1.83 12.03 7.13
C ASN A 38 2.51 12.36 5.78
N ASP A 39 3.69 12.99 5.85
CA ASP A 39 4.52 13.39 4.72
C ASP A 39 5.06 12.22 3.85
N TYR A 40 4.81 10.99 4.24
CA TYR A 40 5.22 9.80 3.49
C TYR A 40 4.09 9.19 2.65
N ASN A 41 2.85 9.26 3.13
CA ASN A 41 1.71 8.58 2.51
C ASN A 41 0.64 9.53 1.94
N ALA A 42 0.73 10.84 2.21
CA ALA A 42 -0.28 11.82 1.82
C ALA A 42 -0.49 11.90 0.30
N TRP A 43 0.57 11.70 -0.48
CA TRP A 43 0.53 11.79 -1.94
C TRP A 43 -0.44 10.79 -2.60
N VAL A 44 -0.76 9.67 -1.93
CA VAL A 44 -1.79 8.71 -2.39
C VAL A 44 -3.18 9.37 -2.50
N LEU A 45 -3.40 10.43 -1.75
CA LEU A 45 -4.68 11.15 -1.69
C LEU A 45 -4.70 12.43 -2.51
N GLU A 46 -3.61 12.80 -3.17
CA GLU A 46 -3.57 13.96 -4.06
C GLU A 46 -4.62 13.79 -5.17
N GLY A 47 -5.48 14.80 -5.33
CA GLY A 47 -6.58 14.74 -6.31
C GLY A 47 -7.76 13.81 -5.96
N ASN A 48 -7.79 13.22 -4.76
CA ASN A 48 -8.91 12.37 -4.35
C ASN A 48 -10.18 13.21 -4.10
N ARG A 49 -11.18 13.04 -4.95
CA ARG A 49 -12.44 13.83 -4.93
C ARG A 49 -13.38 13.49 -3.76
N ASN A 50 -13.06 12.46 -2.98
CA ASN A 50 -13.87 12.05 -1.83
C ASN A 50 -13.51 12.78 -0.54
N ILE A 51 -12.46 13.62 -0.56
CA ILE A 51 -12.05 14.45 0.56
C ILE A 51 -12.10 15.92 0.18
N ASP A 52 -12.41 16.79 1.15
CA ASP A 52 -12.43 18.24 0.95
C ASP A 52 -11.10 18.86 1.38
N HIS A 53 -10.46 18.31 2.41
CA HIS A 53 -9.22 18.85 2.97
C HIS A 53 -8.20 17.74 3.26
N LEU A 54 -6.98 17.90 2.74
CA LEU A 54 -5.84 17.06 3.06
C LEU A 54 -4.88 17.80 3.98
N TRP A 55 -4.75 17.32 5.21
CA TRP A 55 -3.82 17.83 6.22
C TRP A 55 -2.61 16.93 6.29
N ILE A 56 -1.43 17.48 6.05
CA ILE A 56 -0.17 16.71 6.05
C ILE A 56 0.67 17.11 7.26
N TYR A 57 1.04 16.13 8.08
CA TYR A 57 1.97 16.35 9.18
C TYR A 57 3.34 15.73 8.90
N PRO A 58 4.42 16.40 9.27
CA PRO A 58 5.76 15.87 9.12
C PRO A 58 5.98 14.72 10.10
N ARG A 59 6.64 13.64 9.66
CA ARG A 59 7.09 12.59 10.57
C ARG A 59 8.24 13.11 11.45
N LEU A 60 8.29 12.65 12.70
CA LEU A 60 9.34 13.03 13.65
C LEU A 60 10.73 12.49 13.26
N ARG A 61 10.76 11.44 12.45
CA ARG A 61 11.98 10.83 11.92
C ARG A 61 11.86 10.67 10.41
N HIS A 62 12.96 10.95 9.72
CA HIS A 62 13.17 10.58 8.33
C HIS A 62 14.37 9.62 8.31
N GLY A 63 14.12 8.32 8.15
CA GLY A 63 15.14 7.32 8.40
C GLY A 63 15.65 7.35 9.84
N ALA A 64 16.95 7.42 10.00
CA ALA A 64 17.63 7.56 11.31
C ALA A 64 17.60 9.00 11.86
N THR A 65 17.33 10.01 11.01
CA THR A 65 17.44 11.43 11.35
C THR A 65 16.18 11.89 12.12
N LEU A 66 16.42 12.46 13.33
CA LEU A 66 15.37 13.12 14.10
C LEU A 66 15.11 14.52 13.54
N ARG A 67 13.84 14.92 13.47
CA ARG A 67 13.36 16.22 12.99
C ARG A 67 12.70 17.01 14.13
N PRO A 68 13.45 17.72 14.96
CA PRO A 68 12.90 18.37 16.16
C PRO A 68 11.86 19.46 15.82
N ARG A 69 12.04 20.17 14.69
CA ARG A 69 11.05 21.14 14.20
C ARG A 69 9.67 20.52 13.91
N ALA A 70 9.65 19.27 13.54
CA ALA A 70 8.39 18.54 13.26
C ALA A 70 7.48 18.44 14.51
N LEU A 71 8.03 18.49 15.73
CA LEU A 71 7.22 18.55 16.96
C LEU A 71 6.41 19.84 17.03
N LEU A 72 7.04 20.98 16.78
CA LEU A 72 6.36 22.27 16.77
C LEU A 72 5.31 22.34 15.66
N GLU A 73 5.67 21.89 14.44
CA GLU A 73 4.76 21.86 13.32
C GLU A 73 3.53 20.98 13.60
N GLN A 74 3.73 19.77 14.16
CA GLN A 74 2.61 18.90 14.56
C GLN A 74 1.75 19.54 15.65
N TRP A 75 2.35 20.22 16.63
CA TRP A 75 1.61 20.90 17.69
C TRP A 75 0.77 22.06 17.13
N LEU A 76 1.34 22.89 16.27
CA LEU A 76 0.62 23.98 15.60
C LEU A 76 -0.53 23.44 14.74
N GLN A 77 -0.30 22.33 14.01
CA GLN A 77 -1.32 21.69 13.21
C GLN A 77 -2.48 21.15 14.05
N VAL A 78 -2.20 20.49 15.17
CA VAL A 78 -3.25 20.03 16.10
C VAL A 78 -4.06 21.22 16.62
N ARG A 79 -3.42 22.36 16.93
CA ARG A 79 -4.15 23.58 17.35
C ARG A 79 -5.05 24.15 16.25
N ARG A 80 -4.62 24.08 14.98
CA ARG A 80 -5.44 24.49 13.82
C ARG A 80 -6.62 23.54 13.66
N LEU A 81 -6.38 22.23 13.66
CA LEU A 81 -7.41 21.21 13.53
C LEU A 81 -8.46 21.29 14.66
N LYS A 82 -8.09 21.60 15.89
CA LYS A 82 -9.05 21.82 16.97
C LYS A 82 -10.05 22.95 16.70
N ARG A 83 -9.64 23.96 15.95
CA ARG A 83 -10.51 25.11 15.63
C ARG A 83 -11.59 24.75 14.61
N GLU A 84 -11.40 23.67 13.86
CA GLU A 84 -12.38 23.14 12.90
C GLU A 84 -13.64 22.59 13.59
N LYS A 85 -13.55 22.22 14.89
CA LYS A 85 -14.67 21.70 15.70
C LYS A 85 -15.34 20.50 15.02
N PHE A 86 -14.57 19.43 14.80
CA PHE A 86 -15.06 18.22 14.18
C PHE A 86 -16.19 17.56 14.98
N ASP A 87 -17.22 17.11 14.27
CA ASP A 87 -18.27 16.27 14.85
C ASP A 87 -17.74 14.85 15.11
N PHE A 88 -16.95 14.31 14.16
CA PHE A 88 -16.37 12.97 14.25
C PHE A 88 -14.88 13.00 13.95
N ALA A 89 -14.13 12.21 14.70
CA ALA A 89 -12.74 11.87 14.40
C ALA A 89 -12.61 10.33 14.34
N ILE A 90 -11.98 9.81 13.28
CA ILE A 90 -11.84 8.39 13.01
C ILE A 90 -10.36 8.03 12.87
N ALA A 91 -9.85 7.06 13.62
CA ALA A 91 -8.54 6.48 13.40
C ALA A 91 -8.67 5.28 12.45
N ALA A 92 -8.39 5.50 11.17
CA ALA A 92 -8.46 4.46 10.14
C ALA A 92 -7.34 3.43 10.30
N GLY A 93 -7.68 2.15 10.14
CA GLY A 93 -6.80 0.98 10.24
C GLY A 93 -7.50 -0.20 10.88
N GLY A 94 -7.11 -1.42 10.54
CA GLY A 94 -7.70 -2.67 11.04
C GLY A 94 -7.12 -3.16 12.37
N VAL A 95 -6.21 -2.40 13.00
CA VAL A 95 -5.51 -2.81 14.21
C VAL A 95 -5.73 -1.85 15.37
N VAL A 96 -5.71 -2.39 16.59
CA VAL A 96 -5.73 -1.59 17.82
C VAL A 96 -4.41 -0.82 17.94
N SER A 97 -4.48 0.50 18.08
CA SER A 97 -3.30 1.38 18.15
C SER A 97 -3.46 2.51 19.16
N PRO A 98 -2.85 2.42 20.36
CA PRO A 98 -2.88 3.48 21.35
C PRO A 98 -2.35 4.82 20.81
N ARG A 99 -1.34 4.74 19.95
CA ARG A 99 -0.75 5.93 19.32
C ARG A 99 -1.71 6.62 18.35
N ALA A 100 -2.53 5.86 17.62
CA ALA A 100 -3.54 6.43 16.74
C ALA A 100 -4.68 7.05 17.56
N ALA A 101 -5.21 6.32 18.55
CA ALA A 101 -6.24 6.78 19.46
C ALA A 101 -5.80 8.06 20.22
N GLY A 102 -4.59 8.06 20.78
CA GLY A 102 -4.06 9.23 21.49
C GLY A 102 -3.88 10.47 20.59
N ARG A 103 -3.52 10.28 19.32
CA ARG A 103 -3.45 11.40 18.37
C ARG A 103 -4.84 11.88 17.97
N LEU A 104 -5.76 10.98 17.77
CA LEU A 104 -7.15 11.27 17.47
C LEU A 104 -7.81 12.12 18.55
N LEU A 105 -7.69 11.72 19.81
CA LEU A 105 -8.24 12.43 20.97
C LEU A 105 -7.70 13.85 21.11
N ARG A 106 -6.48 14.11 20.64
CA ARG A 106 -5.91 15.48 20.64
C ARG A 106 -6.61 16.42 19.68
N LEU A 107 -7.39 15.92 18.71
CA LEU A 107 -8.14 16.76 17.77
C LEU A 107 -9.37 17.39 18.43
N GLY A 108 -9.88 16.82 19.53
CA GLY A 108 -10.98 17.37 20.30
C GLY A 108 -12.33 17.33 19.57
N ALA A 109 -12.56 16.32 18.74
CA ALA A 109 -13.85 16.08 18.10
C ALA A 109 -14.92 15.70 19.14
N ALA A 110 -16.18 15.94 18.83
CA ALA A 110 -17.30 15.56 19.68
C ALA A 110 -17.41 14.03 19.85
N ARG A 111 -17.14 13.28 18.77
CA ARG A 111 -17.08 11.81 18.79
C ARG A 111 -15.76 11.30 18.23
N SER A 112 -15.22 10.26 18.86
CA SER A 112 -13.91 9.68 18.55
C SER A 112 -14.04 8.16 18.37
N ILE A 113 -13.70 7.69 17.17
CA ILE A 113 -13.92 6.32 16.70
C ILE A 113 -12.56 5.67 16.44
N ALA A 114 -12.29 4.53 17.06
CA ALA A 114 -11.11 3.72 16.80
C ALA A 114 -11.33 2.28 17.24
N TYR A 115 -10.52 1.37 16.73
CA TYR A 115 -10.46 0.00 17.23
C TYR A 115 -9.86 -0.07 18.64
N ALA A 116 -10.47 -0.89 19.51
CA ALA A 116 -10.07 -1.14 20.88
C ALA A 116 -10.35 -2.59 21.27
N GLY A 117 -9.86 -3.00 22.45
CA GLY A 117 -10.29 -4.25 23.09
C GLY A 117 -9.65 -5.54 22.58
N ALA A 118 -8.60 -5.47 21.73
CA ALA A 118 -7.90 -6.66 21.24
C ALA A 118 -6.38 -6.44 21.16
N GLY A 119 -5.62 -7.55 21.21
CA GLY A 119 -4.17 -7.55 21.08
C GLY A 119 -3.42 -7.13 22.35
N PRO A 120 -2.08 -7.00 22.26
CA PRO A 120 -1.23 -6.73 23.42
C PRO A 120 -1.49 -5.35 24.08
N ASP A 121 -2.02 -4.41 23.33
CA ASP A 121 -2.31 -3.06 23.78
C ASP A 121 -3.76 -2.85 24.26
N ALA A 122 -4.57 -3.91 24.35
CA ALA A 122 -6.00 -3.84 24.64
C ALA A 122 -6.34 -3.10 25.95
N GLY A 123 -5.46 -3.19 26.97
CA GLY A 123 -5.61 -2.56 28.27
C GLY A 123 -5.11 -1.11 28.36
N ASP A 124 -4.66 -0.50 27.27
CA ASP A 124 -4.15 0.88 27.33
C ASP A 124 -5.29 1.85 27.70
N PRO A 125 -5.09 2.70 28.76
CA PRO A 125 -6.12 3.60 29.27
C PRO A 125 -6.59 4.65 28.25
N VAL A 126 -5.88 4.84 27.15
CA VAL A 126 -6.29 5.76 26.09
C VAL A 126 -7.63 5.37 25.49
N PHE A 127 -7.93 4.06 25.39
CA PHE A 127 -9.15 3.58 24.78
C PHE A 127 -10.41 3.85 25.61
N ALA A 128 -10.29 3.95 26.94
CA ALA A 128 -11.39 4.34 27.82
C ALA A 128 -11.88 5.79 27.57
N ARG A 129 -11.10 6.58 26.84
CA ARG A 129 -11.41 7.98 26.50
C ARG A 129 -12.09 8.13 25.16
N LEU A 130 -12.19 7.05 24.37
CA LEU A 130 -12.94 7.06 23.12
C LEU A 130 -14.44 7.11 23.41
N THR A 131 -15.18 7.85 22.61
CA THR A 131 -16.66 7.87 22.70
C THR A 131 -17.26 6.64 22.02
N ASP A 132 -16.63 6.17 20.96
CA ASP A 132 -17.11 5.08 20.12
C ASP A 132 -15.99 4.04 19.86
N PRO A 133 -15.57 3.28 20.88
CA PRO A 133 -14.62 2.19 20.69
C PRO A 133 -15.29 1.06 19.90
N ILE A 134 -14.62 0.56 18.88
CA ILE A 134 -15.09 -0.57 18.07
C ILE A 134 -14.24 -1.81 18.39
N ALA A 135 -14.88 -2.95 18.60
CA ALA A 135 -14.16 -4.20 18.78
C ALA A 135 -13.40 -4.58 17.50
N CYS A 136 -12.10 -4.85 17.66
CA CYS A 136 -11.25 -5.29 16.55
C CYS A 136 -11.65 -6.72 16.15
N ASP A 137 -11.75 -6.96 14.86
CA ASP A 137 -11.96 -8.27 14.27
C ASP A 137 -10.75 -8.61 13.39
N ALA A 138 -9.89 -9.49 13.88
CA ALA A 138 -8.65 -9.86 13.20
C ALA A 138 -8.87 -10.70 11.92
N ALA A 139 -10.08 -11.18 11.67
CA ALA A 139 -10.40 -11.94 10.46
C ALA A 139 -10.72 -11.05 9.25
N LEU A 140 -11.00 -9.77 9.48
CA LEU A 140 -11.38 -8.86 8.41
C LEU A 140 -10.16 -8.40 7.59
N HIS A 141 -10.40 -8.23 6.29
CA HIS A 141 -9.46 -7.52 5.42
C HIS A 141 -9.34 -6.04 5.85
N GLU A 142 -8.16 -5.42 5.66
CA GLU A 142 -7.89 -4.01 6.04
C GLU A 142 -8.92 -3.04 5.42
N VAL A 143 -9.40 -3.29 4.19
CA VAL A 143 -10.47 -2.50 3.54
C VAL A 143 -11.78 -2.60 4.31
N GLU A 144 -12.19 -3.81 4.70
CA GLU A 144 -13.43 -4.07 5.43
C GLU A 144 -13.36 -3.49 6.84
N SER A 145 -12.21 -3.62 7.48
CA SER A 145 -11.92 -2.98 8.76
C SER A 145 -12.07 -1.46 8.68
N ASN A 146 -11.51 -0.82 7.66
CA ASN A 146 -11.69 0.62 7.47
C ASN A 146 -13.16 1.00 7.27
N LEU A 147 -13.92 0.25 6.46
CA LEU A 147 -15.34 0.49 6.22
C LEU A 147 -16.18 0.35 7.49
N ARG A 148 -15.90 -0.64 8.33
CA ARG A 148 -16.60 -0.88 9.60
C ARG A 148 -16.51 0.28 10.58
N LEU A 149 -15.46 1.10 10.51
CA LEU A 149 -15.31 2.31 11.33
C LEU A 149 -16.36 3.39 11.02
N LEU A 150 -17.12 3.26 9.94
CA LEU A 150 -18.18 4.19 9.59
C LEU A 150 -19.51 3.91 10.29
N ALA A 151 -19.68 2.75 10.93
CA ALA A 151 -20.93 2.36 11.59
C ALA A 151 -21.47 3.38 12.62
N PRO A 152 -20.61 4.01 13.48
CA PRO A 152 -21.09 5.04 14.42
C PRO A 152 -21.63 6.32 13.77
N LEU A 153 -21.38 6.53 12.48
CA LEU A 153 -21.97 7.62 11.69
C LEU A 153 -23.33 7.24 11.08
N GLY A 154 -23.82 6.03 11.34
CA GLY A 154 -25.04 5.51 10.70
C GLY A 154 -24.83 5.02 9.27
N VAL A 155 -23.56 4.86 8.84
CA VAL A 155 -23.23 4.36 7.49
C VAL A 155 -23.11 2.84 7.55
N ALA A 156 -23.99 2.13 6.85
CA ALA A 156 -23.97 0.67 6.75
C ALA A 156 -22.79 0.18 5.88
N MET A 157 -22.42 -1.08 6.02
CA MET A 157 -21.45 -1.71 5.11
C MET A 157 -21.98 -1.67 3.67
N PRO A 158 -21.11 -1.47 2.67
CA PRO A 158 -21.54 -1.44 1.28
C PRO A 158 -22.05 -2.82 0.84
N THR A 159 -23.10 -2.83 0.00
CA THR A 159 -23.67 -4.07 -0.57
C THR A 159 -22.86 -4.62 -1.74
N ARG A 160 -21.88 -3.86 -2.24
CA ARG A 160 -20.96 -4.25 -3.32
C ARG A 160 -19.55 -3.94 -2.90
N GLU A 161 -18.59 -4.71 -3.39
CA GLU A 161 -17.19 -4.43 -3.20
C GLU A 161 -16.80 -3.05 -3.76
N ILE A 162 -16.07 -2.30 -2.95
CA ILE A 162 -15.49 -1.02 -3.34
C ILE A 162 -13.98 -1.21 -3.32
N TYR A 163 -13.38 -1.12 -4.49
CA TYR A 163 -11.93 -1.34 -4.64
C TYR A 163 -11.13 -0.08 -4.33
N PRO A 164 -9.91 -0.22 -3.80
CA PRO A 164 -8.94 0.87 -3.72
C PRO A 164 -8.75 1.55 -5.07
N ALA A 165 -8.60 2.86 -5.04
CA ALA A 165 -8.40 3.66 -6.24
C ALA A 165 -7.31 4.69 -6.03
N TYR A 166 -6.42 4.80 -7.02
CA TYR A 166 -5.40 5.81 -7.11
C TYR A 166 -5.15 6.13 -8.60
N THR A 167 -5.10 7.40 -8.93
CA THR A 167 -4.74 7.86 -10.28
C THR A 167 -3.49 8.72 -10.15
N PRO A 168 -2.32 8.22 -10.57
CA PRO A 168 -1.10 9.00 -10.53
C PRO A 168 -1.16 10.19 -11.49
N GLY A 169 -0.59 11.32 -11.09
CA GLY A 169 -0.39 12.46 -11.98
C GLY A 169 0.56 12.10 -13.13
N ALA A 170 0.43 12.82 -14.26
CA ALA A 170 1.27 12.59 -15.42
C ALA A 170 2.77 12.76 -15.12
N GLU A 171 3.11 13.64 -14.19
CA GLU A 171 4.49 13.90 -13.74
C GLU A 171 5.12 12.68 -13.05
N TRP A 172 4.32 11.81 -12.42
CA TRP A 172 4.79 10.56 -11.79
C TRP A 172 4.98 9.44 -12.81
N LEU A 173 4.19 9.45 -13.88
CA LEU A 173 4.24 8.44 -14.93
C LEU A 173 5.35 8.72 -15.96
N ALA A 174 5.61 9.99 -16.25
CA ALA A 174 6.49 10.39 -17.34
C ALA A 174 7.92 9.80 -17.27
N PRO A 175 8.62 9.76 -16.11
CA PRO A 175 9.96 9.17 -16.06
C PRO A 175 9.98 7.68 -16.40
N GLY A 176 9.00 6.92 -15.90
CA GLY A 176 8.87 5.49 -16.21
C GLY A 176 8.46 5.24 -17.67
N HIS A 177 7.60 6.09 -18.23
CA HIS A 177 7.25 6.03 -19.66
C HIS A 177 8.49 6.27 -20.54
N ALA A 178 9.29 7.29 -20.25
CA ALA A 178 10.51 7.56 -20.99
C ALA A 178 11.48 6.36 -20.92
N TRP A 179 11.66 5.77 -19.74
CA TRP A 179 12.51 4.60 -19.57
C TRP A 179 11.99 3.39 -20.36
N VAL A 180 10.68 3.12 -20.37
CA VAL A 180 10.10 2.02 -21.16
C VAL A 180 10.40 2.17 -22.64
N VAL A 181 10.26 3.40 -23.18
CA VAL A 181 10.61 3.71 -24.58
C VAL A 181 12.11 3.52 -24.85
N GLU A 182 12.96 4.03 -23.95
CA GLU A 182 14.42 3.88 -24.06
C GLU A 182 14.86 2.41 -24.09
N GLN A 183 14.18 1.54 -23.32
CA GLN A 183 14.47 0.10 -23.30
C GLN A 183 13.87 -0.67 -24.48
N GLY A 184 13.16 -0.01 -25.39
CA GLY A 184 12.50 -0.64 -26.52
C GLY A 184 11.33 -1.54 -26.13
N LEU A 185 10.72 -1.30 -24.96
CA LEU A 185 9.57 -2.04 -24.49
C LEU A 185 8.26 -1.44 -25.04
N THR A 186 7.28 -2.28 -25.27
CA THR A 186 5.93 -1.87 -25.69
C THR A 186 4.98 -1.84 -24.49
N PRO A 187 4.17 -0.79 -24.29
CA PRO A 187 3.11 -0.81 -23.28
C PRO A 187 2.20 -2.03 -23.42
N GLY A 188 1.94 -2.74 -22.33
CA GLY A 188 1.21 -4.01 -22.33
C GLY A 188 2.03 -5.22 -22.83
N GLY A 189 3.28 -5.03 -23.26
CA GLY A 189 4.16 -6.06 -23.82
C GLY A 189 5.16 -6.65 -22.82
N PHE A 190 5.03 -6.38 -21.51
CA PHE A 190 5.96 -6.90 -20.52
C PHE A 190 5.33 -7.15 -19.14
N VAL A 191 5.94 -8.04 -18.38
CA VAL A 191 5.59 -8.34 -16.97
C VAL A 191 6.62 -7.70 -16.04
N VAL A 192 6.17 -7.02 -15.00
CA VAL A 192 7.06 -6.52 -13.95
C VAL A 192 7.25 -7.58 -12.87
N ILE A 193 8.49 -7.85 -12.47
CA ILE A 193 8.85 -8.74 -11.38
C ILE A 193 9.65 -7.94 -10.35
N GLY A 194 9.14 -7.85 -9.12
CA GLY A 194 9.78 -7.06 -8.06
C GLY A 194 10.44 -7.89 -6.97
N LEU A 195 11.51 -7.35 -6.39
CA LEU A 195 12.19 -7.87 -5.20
C LEU A 195 11.88 -7.09 -3.92
N ASN A 196 11.05 -6.06 -3.99
CA ASN A 196 10.82 -5.05 -2.97
C ASN A 196 10.20 -5.60 -1.66
N ALA A 197 10.96 -6.38 -0.90
CA ALA A 197 10.60 -6.86 0.43
C ALA A 197 11.78 -6.74 1.41
N ARG A 198 11.49 -6.53 2.69
CA ARG A 198 12.53 -6.39 3.72
C ARG A 198 13.18 -7.72 4.11
N ARG A 199 12.48 -8.85 3.94
CA ARG A 199 12.92 -10.16 4.37
C ARG A 199 13.15 -11.06 3.17
N VAL A 200 14.29 -11.76 3.14
CA VAL A 200 14.67 -12.67 2.04
C VAL A 200 13.61 -13.75 1.80
N LYS A 201 13.02 -14.33 2.83
CA LYS A 201 11.96 -15.34 2.70
C LYS A 201 10.76 -14.89 1.86
N ARG A 202 10.53 -13.59 1.73
CA ARG A 202 9.43 -13.01 0.95
C ARG A 202 9.77 -12.76 -0.51
N LYS A 203 11.03 -12.96 -0.92
CA LYS A 203 11.51 -12.65 -2.27
C LYS A 203 11.60 -13.92 -3.11
N PRO A 204 11.28 -13.84 -4.42
CA PRO A 204 11.67 -14.88 -5.35
C PRO A 204 13.19 -14.96 -5.47
N THR A 205 13.70 -16.13 -5.84
CA THR A 205 15.12 -16.30 -6.14
C THR A 205 15.47 -15.77 -7.54
N THR A 206 16.75 -15.53 -7.79
CA THR A 206 17.25 -15.14 -9.11
C THR A 206 16.94 -16.19 -10.18
N GLU A 207 17.03 -17.47 -9.83
CA GLU A 207 16.71 -18.60 -10.71
C GLU A 207 15.23 -18.64 -11.04
N GLN A 208 14.34 -18.38 -10.07
CA GLN A 208 12.90 -18.25 -10.33
C GLN A 208 12.62 -17.09 -11.29
N ILE A 209 13.20 -15.93 -11.07
CA ILE A 209 13.02 -14.75 -11.93
C ILE A 209 13.43 -15.07 -13.37
N LEU A 210 14.57 -15.74 -13.58
CA LEU A 210 15.04 -16.15 -14.90
C LEU A 210 14.11 -17.16 -15.56
N ARG A 211 13.65 -18.19 -14.84
CA ARG A 211 12.69 -19.18 -15.38
C ARG A 211 11.36 -18.53 -15.74
N TRP A 212 10.83 -17.65 -14.87
CA TRP A 212 9.57 -16.94 -15.13
C TRP A 212 9.68 -16.04 -16.35
N SER A 213 10.74 -15.22 -16.43
CA SER A 213 10.99 -14.36 -17.59
C SER A 213 11.15 -15.12 -18.88
N THR A 214 11.83 -16.29 -18.84
CA THR A 214 11.97 -17.18 -20.01
C THR A 214 10.62 -17.71 -20.47
N HIS A 215 9.80 -18.17 -19.54
CA HIS A 215 8.45 -18.65 -19.84
C HIS A 215 7.57 -17.54 -20.42
N PHE A 216 7.55 -16.34 -19.81
CA PHE A 216 6.75 -15.23 -20.32
C PHE A 216 7.15 -14.84 -21.74
N LYS A 217 8.46 -14.85 -22.04
CA LYS A 217 8.93 -14.58 -23.39
C LYS A 217 8.54 -15.67 -24.38
N GLN A 218 8.76 -16.93 -24.04
CA GLN A 218 8.54 -18.06 -24.97
C GLN A 218 7.07 -18.41 -25.17
N ALA A 219 6.28 -18.42 -24.10
CA ALA A 219 4.88 -18.84 -24.13
C ALA A 219 3.90 -17.70 -24.42
N LEU A 220 4.21 -16.47 -23.98
CA LEU A 220 3.30 -15.33 -24.04
C LEU A 220 3.82 -14.19 -24.94
N GLY A 221 5.06 -14.25 -25.44
CA GLY A 221 5.68 -13.17 -26.20
C GLY A 221 6.03 -11.92 -25.38
N LEU A 222 5.86 -11.96 -24.05
CA LEU A 222 6.06 -10.82 -23.17
C LEU A 222 7.50 -10.71 -22.70
N ASP A 223 8.05 -9.51 -22.72
CA ASP A 223 9.31 -9.20 -22.06
C ASP A 223 9.11 -9.13 -20.53
N SER A 224 10.19 -8.95 -19.77
CA SER A 224 10.12 -8.80 -18.33
C SER A 224 10.95 -7.60 -17.86
N VAL A 225 10.50 -6.97 -16.77
CA VAL A 225 11.25 -5.90 -16.09
C VAL A 225 11.47 -6.34 -14.66
N LEU A 226 12.74 -6.44 -14.25
CA LEU A 226 13.12 -6.69 -12.86
C LEU A 226 13.22 -5.38 -12.12
N ILE A 227 12.38 -5.18 -11.09
CA ILE A 227 12.42 -4.01 -10.21
C ILE A 227 12.99 -4.41 -8.86
N TRP A 228 14.02 -3.68 -8.39
CA TRP A 228 14.59 -3.87 -7.06
C TRP A 228 14.90 -2.54 -6.38
N GLN A 229 15.05 -2.58 -5.05
CA GLN A 229 15.54 -1.45 -4.27
C GLN A 229 17.07 -1.45 -4.30
N PRO A 230 17.73 -0.40 -4.82
CA PRO A 230 19.18 -0.31 -4.77
C PRO A 230 19.69 -0.08 -3.34
N GLY A 231 20.93 -0.46 -3.10
CA GLY A 231 21.63 -0.25 -1.83
C GLY A 231 21.95 -1.53 -1.07
N PRO A 232 22.61 -1.40 0.08
CA PRO A 232 23.01 -2.53 0.90
C PRO A 232 21.82 -3.17 1.63
N PHE A 233 21.90 -4.49 1.84
CA PHE A 233 20.85 -5.27 2.50
C PHE A 233 20.64 -4.89 3.98
N ASP A 234 21.68 -4.41 4.65
CA ASP A 234 21.67 -4.05 6.07
C ASP A 234 21.22 -2.61 6.35
N ASP A 235 20.78 -1.87 5.33
CA ASP A 235 20.13 -0.59 5.57
C ASP A 235 18.86 -0.77 6.41
N ARG A 236 18.85 -0.11 7.57
CA ARG A 236 17.76 -0.27 8.57
C ARG A 236 16.43 0.33 8.11
N VAL A 237 16.45 1.22 7.14
CA VAL A 237 15.29 1.97 6.69
C VAL A 237 14.76 1.41 5.37
N TYR A 238 15.68 1.27 4.40
CA TYR A 238 15.39 0.80 3.05
C TYR A 238 16.38 -0.31 2.66
N PRO A 239 16.22 -1.55 3.18
CA PRO A 239 17.08 -2.66 2.79
C PRO A 239 17.12 -2.81 1.27
N GLY A 240 18.33 -2.76 0.72
CA GLY A 240 18.55 -2.87 -0.71
C GLY A 240 18.76 -4.32 -1.16
N ASP A 241 18.75 -4.52 -2.45
CA ASP A 241 18.82 -5.83 -3.11
C ASP A 241 20.05 -5.98 -4.00
N ASP A 242 21.02 -5.02 -3.96
CA ASP A 242 22.20 -5.05 -4.84
C ASP A 242 23.04 -6.30 -4.64
N ALA A 243 23.11 -6.84 -3.42
CA ALA A 243 23.79 -8.10 -3.15
C ALA A 243 23.12 -9.31 -3.84
N ILE A 244 21.81 -9.25 -4.09
CA ILE A 244 21.04 -10.29 -4.79
C ILE A 244 21.17 -10.11 -6.29
N VAL A 245 21.00 -8.87 -6.79
CA VAL A 245 20.92 -8.56 -8.22
C VAL A 245 22.31 -8.48 -8.86
N GLY A 246 23.30 -7.89 -8.18
CA GLY A 246 24.64 -7.65 -8.71
C GLY A 246 25.31 -8.85 -9.37
N PRO A 247 25.29 -10.05 -8.76
CA PRO A 247 25.97 -11.23 -9.33
C PRO A 247 25.41 -11.70 -10.67
N PHE A 248 24.15 -11.37 -11.01
CA PHE A 248 23.52 -11.87 -12.24
C PHE A 248 23.09 -10.78 -13.22
N ILE A 249 23.15 -9.50 -12.84
CA ILE A 249 22.67 -8.39 -13.70
C ILE A 249 23.40 -8.34 -15.06
N SER A 250 24.68 -8.67 -15.10
CA SER A 250 25.49 -8.73 -16.33
C SER A 250 25.17 -9.92 -17.22
N ARG A 251 24.37 -10.88 -16.75
CA ARG A 251 23.99 -12.12 -17.45
C ARG A 251 22.50 -12.18 -17.78
N LEU A 252 21.78 -11.05 -17.60
CA LEU A 252 20.36 -11.00 -17.92
C LEU A 252 20.13 -11.24 -19.41
N PRO A 253 19.13 -12.06 -19.76
CA PRO A 253 18.76 -12.23 -21.15
C PRO A 253 18.17 -10.93 -21.70
N PRO A 254 18.22 -10.69 -23.04
CA PRO A 254 17.78 -9.42 -23.65
C PRO A 254 16.33 -9.03 -23.35
N TYR A 255 15.49 -10.03 -23.08
CA TYR A 255 14.06 -9.85 -22.76
C TYR A 255 13.78 -9.60 -21.26
N LEU A 256 14.80 -9.55 -20.39
CA LEU A 256 14.69 -9.18 -18.97
C LEU A 256 15.46 -7.88 -18.71
N LYS A 257 14.75 -6.78 -18.58
CA LYS A 257 15.32 -5.44 -18.41
C LYS A 257 15.46 -5.08 -16.93
N PRO A 258 16.64 -4.64 -16.47
CA PRO A 258 16.84 -4.23 -15.10
C PRO A 258 16.35 -2.78 -14.87
N PHE A 259 15.53 -2.57 -13.85
CA PHE A 259 15.10 -1.26 -13.38
C PHE A 259 15.44 -1.08 -11.90
N SER A 260 16.50 -0.34 -11.62
CA SER A 260 16.85 0.04 -10.26
C SER A 260 15.85 1.10 -9.76
N ASN A 261 14.97 0.71 -8.83
CA ASN A 261 13.98 1.62 -8.30
C ASN A 261 14.65 2.60 -7.32
N PRO A 262 14.66 3.91 -7.56
CA PRO A 262 15.13 4.87 -6.58
C PRO A 262 14.26 4.83 -5.31
N VAL A 263 14.73 5.47 -4.24
CA VAL A 263 14.07 5.47 -2.90
C VAL A 263 12.59 5.87 -2.96
N ASP A 264 12.22 6.71 -3.93
CA ASP A 264 10.84 7.11 -4.14
C ASP A 264 10.11 6.07 -5.02
N VAL A 265 9.19 5.33 -4.41
CA VAL A 265 8.36 4.31 -5.09
C VAL A 265 7.59 4.87 -6.30
N ARG A 266 7.33 6.17 -6.35
CA ARG A 266 6.66 6.82 -7.47
C ARG A 266 7.44 6.72 -8.78
N ALA A 267 8.77 6.62 -8.71
CA ALA A 267 9.59 6.44 -9.89
C ALA A 267 9.30 5.13 -10.64
N ALA A 268 8.87 4.08 -9.93
CA ALA A 268 8.48 2.80 -10.52
C ALA A 268 7.07 2.83 -11.11
N MET A 269 6.22 3.79 -10.73
CA MET A 269 4.81 3.79 -11.17
C MET A 269 4.67 3.88 -12.69
N GLY A 270 5.47 4.71 -13.36
CA GLY A 270 5.42 4.84 -14.81
C GLY A 270 5.74 3.54 -15.55
N VAL A 271 6.57 2.68 -14.96
CA VAL A 271 6.86 1.33 -15.50
C VAL A 271 5.70 0.39 -15.19
N ILE A 272 5.24 0.33 -13.94
CA ILE A 272 4.15 -0.56 -13.48
C ILE A 272 2.84 -0.27 -14.24
N TRP A 273 2.52 1.00 -14.48
CA TRP A 273 1.29 1.41 -15.19
C TRP A 273 1.26 1.02 -16.66
N GLN A 274 2.41 0.71 -17.26
CA GLN A 274 2.51 0.22 -18.63
C GLN A 274 2.68 -1.31 -18.75
N ALA A 275 2.85 -2.00 -17.65
CA ALA A 275 3.01 -3.45 -17.65
C ALA A 275 1.70 -4.17 -18.00
N ALA A 276 1.79 -5.30 -18.67
CA ALA A 276 0.67 -6.22 -18.87
C ALA A 276 0.15 -6.74 -17.52
N THR A 277 1.05 -7.04 -16.60
CA THR A 277 0.78 -7.35 -15.17
C THR A 277 2.06 -7.24 -14.35
N SER A 278 1.93 -7.38 -13.02
CA SER A 278 3.06 -7.29 -12.11
C SER A 278 3.08 -8.46 -11.12
N ILE A 279 4.25 -8.85 -10.68
CA ILE A 279 4.50 -9.84 -9.63
C ILE A 279 5.34 -9.17 -8.55
N PHE A 280 4.80 -9.05 -7.33
CA PHE A 280 5.53 -8.44 -6.21
C PHE A 280 5.40 -9.27 -4.93
N PRO A 281 6.43 -9.33 -4.10
CA PRO A 281 6.25 -9.71 -2.72
C PRO A 281 5.20 -8.82 -2.04
N ASP A 282 4.46 -9.37 -1.06
CA ASP A 282 3.57 -8.57 -0.24
C ASP A 282 4.24 -7.30 0.31
N GLY A 283 3.59 -6.16 0.15
CA GLY A 283 4.09 -4.85 0.56
C GLY A 283 3.40 -3.69 -0.15
N GLY A 284 3.82 -2.46 0.20
CA GLY A 284 3.18 -1.25 -0.32
C GLY A 284 3.17 -1.14 -1.84
N ILE A 285 4.20 -1.63 -2.53
CA ILE A 285 4.28 -1.60 -4.00
C ILE A 285 3.31 -2.61 -4.64
N ALA A 286 3.05 -3.76 -3.99
CA ALA A 286 2.05 -4.70 -4.46
C ALA A 286 0.64 -4.08 -4.43
N HIS A 287 0.31 -3.33 -3.36
CA HIS A 287 -0.95 -2.60 -3.31
C HIS A 287 -1.04 -1.49 -4.37
N LEU A 288 0.05 -0.77 -4.64
CA LEU A 288 0.08 0.21 -5.75
C LEU A 288 -0.11 -0.47 -7.10
N ALA A 289 0.58 -1.59 -7.35
CA ALA A 289 0.41 -2.35 -8.57
C ALA A 289 -1.01 -2.93 -8.72
N SER A 290 -1.70 -3.23 -7.62
CA SER A 290 -3.07 -3.76 -7.65
C SER A 290 -4.09 -2.79 -8.25
N VAL A 291 -3.82 -1.49 -8.23
CA VAL A 291 -4.68 -0.46 -8.81
C VAL A 291 -4.18 0.04 -10.17
N SER A 292 -3.08 -0.53 -10.68
CA SER A 292 -2.63 -0.29 -12.06
C SER A 292 -3.52 -1.03 -13.07
N PRO A 293 -3.50 -0.62 -14.35
CA PRO A 293 -4.28 -1.31 -15.39
C PRO A 293 -3.96 -2.80 -15.53
N GLY A 294 -2.70 -3.20 -15.32
CA GLY A 294 -2.25 -4.58 -15.43
C GLY A 294 -2.52 -5.45 -14.20
N GLY A 295 -2.77 -4.84 -13.06
CA GLY A 295 -2.98 -5.56 -11.80
C GLY A 295 -1.73 -6.24 -11.23
N VAL A 296 -1.93 -7.17 -10.28
CA VAL A 296 -0.82 -7.77 -9.55
C VAL A 296 -1.08 -9.21 -9.10
N LEU A 297 -0.03 -10.02 -9.17
CA LEU A 297 0.15 -11.24 -8.39
C LEU A 297 1.01 -10.90 -7.16
N ALA A 298 0.44 -10.95 -5.96
CA ALA A 298 1.17 -10.76 -4.72
C ALA A 298 1.69 -12.11 -4.16
N LEU A 299 2.94 -12.12 -3.69
CA LEU A 299 3.59 -13.30 -3.15
C LEU A 299 3.72 -13.17 -1.63
N PHE A 300 3.15 -14.11 -0.89
CA PHE A 300 3.23 -14.18 0.57
C PHE A 300 4.12 -15.33 0.99
N ALA A 301 4.92 -15.11 2.01
CA ALA A 301 5.63 -16.15 2.75
C ALA A 301 4.82 -16.54 4.00
N GLU A 302 5.35 -17.43 4.83
CA GLU A 302 4.74 -17.78 6.12
C GLU A 302 4.39 -16.55 6.98
N THR A 303 3.37 -16.66 7.83
CA THR A 303 2.83 -15.54 8.62
C THR A 303 3.79 -14.95 9.65
N ASP A 304 4.87 -15.66 10.00
CA ASP A 304 5.96 -15.13 10.85
C ASP A 304 6.75 -14.00 10.18
N VAL A 305 6.73 -13.92 8.85
CA VAL A 305 7.49 -12.94 8.05
C VAL A 305 6.62 -12.12 7.10
N SER A 306 5.45 -12.63 6.70
CA SER A 306 4.41 -11.91 5.95
C SER A 306 3.19 -11.70 6.85
N PRO A 307 2.41 -10.61 6.68
CA PRO A 307 1.08 -10.54 7.25
C PRO A 307 0.17 -11.59 6.59
N HIS A 308 -0.92 -11.96 7.27
CA HIS A 308 -1.84 -12.96 6.74
C HIS A 308 -2.52 -12.47 5.45
N PRO A 309 -2.59 -13.27 4.37
CA PRO A 309 -3.19 -12.84 3.11
C PRO A 309 -4.66 -12.42 3.25
N ASP A 310 -5.44 -13.05 4.13
CA ASP A 310 -6.84 -12.68 4.34
C ASP A 310 -7.01 -11.22 4.75
N ASN A 311 -6.04 -10.67 5.48
CA ASN A 311 -6.06 -9.28 5.93
C ASN A 311 -5.44 -8.32 4.91
N TRP A 312 -4.49 -8.81 4.07
CA TRP A 312 -3.61 -7.91 3.30
C TRP A 312 -3.43 -8.30 1.82
N ARG A 313 -4.17 -9.30 1.31
CA ARG A 313 -4.11 -9.61 -0.13
C ARG A 313 -4.49 -8.39 -0.99
N PRO A 314 -4.09 -8.33 -2.26
CA PRO A 314 -4.58 -7.31 -3.17
C PRO A 314 -6.11 -7.29 -3.21
N TYR A 315 -6.70 -6.16 -2.83
CA TYR A 315 -8.15 -5.96 -2.86
C TYR A 315 -8.50 -5.23 -4.16
N ALA A 316 -8.49 -5.96 -5.28
CA ALA A 316 -8.66 -5.40 -6.61
C ALA A 316 -9.28 -6.41 -7.58
N ARG A 317 -9.92 -5.92 -8.65
CA ARG A 317 -10.48 -6.81 -9.70
C ARG A 317 -9.40 -7.61 -10.41
N LYS A 318 -8.25 -6.97 -10.69
CA LYS A 318 -7.04 -7.59 -11.24
C LYS A 318 -6.00 -7.80 -10.14
N GLY A 319 -6.40 -8.44 -9.05
CA GLY A 319 -5.53 -8.77 -7.94
C GLY A 319 -5.67 -10.24 -7.56
N THR A 320 -4.54 -10.91 -7.40
CA THR A 320 -4.49 -12.29 -6.92
C THR A 320 -3.25 -12.48 -6.05
N TYR A 321 -3.17 -13.61 -5.37
CA TYR A 321 -2.01 -13.92 -4.53
C TYR A 321 -1.69 -15.41 -4.54
N LEU A 322 -0.45 -15.71 -4.14
CA LEU A 322 0.01 -17.03 -3.76
C LEU A 322 0.65 -16.95 -2.38
N GLU A 323 0.41 -17.96 -1.59
CA GLU A 323 0.98 -18.11 -0.26
C GLU A 323 1.88 -19.33 -0.22
N ALA A 324 3.13 -19.14 0.19
CA ALA A 324 4.10 -20.21 0.38
C ALA A 324 4.05 -20.73 1.81
N THR A 325 4.36 -22.00 2.02
CA THR A 325 4.37 -22.64 3.34
C THR A 325 5.42 -22.00 4.27
N LYS A 326 6.60 -21.66 3.73
CA LYS A 326 7.68 -20.99 4.50
C LYS A 326 8.23 -19.79 3.77
N MET A 327 8.66 -19.96 2.53
CA MET A 327 9.30 -18.88 1.76
C MET A 327 8.83 -18.87 0.31
N VAL A 328 8.80 -17.70 -0.30
CA VAL A 328 8.40 -17.50 -1.70
C VAL A 328 9.20 -18.38 -2.67
N ALA A 329 10.45 -18.70 -2.34
CA ALA A 329 11.27 -19.61 -3.12
C ALA A 329 10.69 -21.04 -3.27
N GLU A 330 9.73 -21.43 -2.45
CA GLU A 330 9.04 -22.75 -2.50
C GLU A 330 7.85 -22.78 -3.46
N LEU A 331 7.39 -21.62 -3.94
CA LEU A 331 6.29 -21.55 -4.88
C LEU A 331 6.67 -22.21 -6.21
N ALA A 332 5.80 -23.10 -6.68
CA ALA A 332 6.00 -23.76 -7.95
C ALA A 332 5.81 -22.79 -9.12
N ASP A 333 6.69 -22.86 -10.11
CA ASP A 333 6.63 -22.00 -11.30
C ASP A 333 5.27 -22.10 -12.02
N ALA A 334 4.67 -23.31 -12.05
CA ALA A 334 3.35 -23.53 -12.66
C ALA A 334 2.24 -22.69 -12.02
N GLN A 335 2.28 -22.49 -10.69
CA GLN A 335 1.31 -21.64 -9.98
C GLN A 335 1.45 -20.17 -10.38
N ILE A 336 2.70 -19.71 -10.55
CA ILE A 336 2.98 -18.35 -11.03
C ILE A 336 2.42 -18.16 -12.44
N PHE A 337 2.68 -19.11 -13.35
CA PHE A 337 2.24 -19.03 -14.73
C PHE A 337 0.72 -19.03 -14.86
N GLU A 338 0.04 -19.89 -14.12
CA GLU A 338 -1.43 -19.93 -14.04
C GLU A 338 -2.02 -18.59 -13.58
N ARG A 339 -1.46 -18.01 -12.51
CA ARG A 339 -1.97 -16.74 -11.96
C ARG A 339 -1.68 -15.55 -12.89
N VAL A 340 -0.54 -15.53 -13.55
CA VAL A 340 -0.23 -14.51 -14.56
C VAL A 340 -1.17 -14.64 -15.77
N ALA A 341 -1.39 -15.84 -16.30
CA ALA A 341 -2.35 -16.05 -17.38
C ALA A 341 -3.75 -15.57 -17.00
N TRP A 342 -4.22 -15.92 -15.79
CA TRP A 342 -5.50 -15.46 -15.27
C TRP A 342 -5.61 -13.91 -15.19
N LEU A 343 -4.54 -13.20 -14.82
CA LEU A 343 -4.52 -11.73 -14.80
C LEU A 343 -4.60 -11.12 -16.20
N LEU A 344 -3.92 -11.74 -17.19
CA LEU A 344 -3.88 -11.28 -18.58
C LEU A 344 -5.23 -11.45 -19.30
N GLU A 345 -6.02 -12.46 -18.94
CA GLU A 345 -7.33 -12.74 -19.53
C GLU A 345 -8.44 -11.81 -19.02
N ARG A 346 -8.20 -11.09 -17.91
CA ARG A 346 -9.19 -10.20 -17.33
C ARG A 346 -9.20 -8.81 -17.97
N PRO A 347 -10.40 -8.27 -18.26
CA PRO A 347 -10.56 -6.93 -18.83
C PRO A 347 -10.14 -5.80 -17.88
#